data_9a9b3271bba2f1478803175ac1e38ca8
#
_entry.id   9a9b3271bba2f1478803175ac1e38ca8
#
_cell.length_a   1.000
_cell.length_b   1.000
_cell.length_c   1.000
_cell.angle_alpha   90.00
_cell.angle_beta   90.00
_cell.angle_gamma   90.00
#
_symmetry.space_group_name_H-M   'P 1'
#
loop_
_entity.id
_entity.type
_entity.pdbx_description
1 polymer ?
#
loop_
_entity_poly.entity_id
_entity_poly.type
_entity_poly.pdbx_seq_one_letter_code
_entity_poly.pdbx_strand_id
1 'polypeptide(L)'
;MIVLFLKSFLIQNHGGHVPEGILRMIVPGAPDAFITALEKFGTISFGEAARGAIQAAGGSFLMHDLMAQSIRENEEKYRRHPSTREIYLPNNSVPKPGDLFIQSDLAKTFKFMADEESSKKGTRVEKLNAVRKAFYEGDIAAAISDFSST
;
A
#
# COMPACT_ATOMS: atom_id res chain seq x y z
N MET A 1 -6.88 15.57 -21.98
CA MET A 1 -5.67 16.44 -22.02
C MET A 1 -4.48 15.84 -21.28
N ILE A 2 -4.59 15.45 -20.01
CA ILE A 2 -3.49 14.86 -19.21
C ILE A 2 -2.92 13.57 -19.82
N VAL A 3 -3.78 12.66 -20.29
CA VAL A 3 -3.35 11.36 -20.88
C VAL A 3 -2.54 11.56 -22.16
N LEU A 4 -2.92 12.51 -22.99
CA LEU A 4 -2.18 12.84 -24.23
C LEU A 4 -0.82 13.46 -23.92
N PHE A 5 -0.74 14.31 -22.90
CA PHE A 5 0.52 14.90 -22.44
C PHE A 5 1.47 13.81 -21.92
N LEU A 6 1.00 12.91 -21.05
CA LEU A 6 1.79 11.82 -20.52
C LEU A 6 2.30 10.89 -21.63
N LYS A 7 1.43 10.54 -22.59
CA LYS A 7 1.83 9.73 -23.76
C LYS A 7 2.92 10.39 -24.58
N SER A 8 2.77 11.68 -24.89
CA SER A 8 3.79 12.43 -25.65
C SER A 8 5.11 12.53 -24.89
N PHE A 9 5.05 12.80 -23.57
CA PHE A 9 6.23 12.85 -22.72
C PHE A 9 6.98 11.51 -22.70
N LEU A 10 6.27 10.40 -22.54
CA LEU A 10 6.87 9.06 -22.51
C LEU A 10 7.50 8.70 -23.88
N ILE A 11 6.84 9.02 -24.99
CA ILE A 11 7.38 8.75 -26.32
C ILE A 11 8.67 9.57 -26.56
N GLN A 12 8.66 10.85 -26.22
CA GLN A 12 9.78 11.74 -26.48
C GLN A 12 11.00 11.45 -25.59
N ASN A 13 10.79 11.11 -24.31
CA ASN A 13 11.87 11.02 -23.35
C ASN A 13 12.24 9.57 -22.96
N HIS A 14 11.35 8.61 -23.19
CA HIS A 14 11.50 7.23 -22.70
C HIS A 14 11.10 6.16 -23.72
N GLY A 15 11.10 6.48 -25.03
CA GLY A 15 10.76 5.52 -26.08
C GLY A 15 9.36 4.91 -25.96
N GLY A 16 8.43 5.61 -25.32
CA GLY A 16 7.06 5.14 -25.10
C GLY A 16 6.86 4.23 -23.89
N HIS A 17 7.91 3.93 -23.12
CA HIS A 17 7.85 3.09 -21.94
C HIS A 17 7.85 3.92 -20.65
N VAL A 18 7.16 3.46 -19.62
CA VAL A 18 7.27 4.04 -18.28
C VAL A 18 8.57 3.55 -17.65
N PRO A 19 9.56 4.46 -17.39
CA PRO A 19 10.84 4.06 -16.82
C PRO A 19 10.67 3.50 -15.41
N GLU A 20 11.65 2.71 -14.96
CA GLU A 20 11.67 2.23 -13.56
C GLU A 20 11.92 3.39 -12.59
N GLY A 21 11.43 3.26 -11.36
CA GLY A 21 11.62 4.23 -10.29
C GLY A 21 10.44 5.19 -10.12
N ILE A 22 10.73 6.40 -9.68
CA ILE A 22 9.73 7.39 -9.22
C ILE A 22 8.65 7.70 -10.27
N LEU A 23 8.96 7.66 -11.55
CA LEU A 23 8.00 7.92 -12.62
C LEU A 23 6.92 6.83 -12.79
N ARG A 24 7.06 5.69 -12.09
CA ARG A 24 6.01 4.66 -12.00
C ARG A 24 5.07 4.86 -10.82
N MET A 25 5.39 5.76 -9.91
CA MET A 25 4.53 6.00 -8.76
C MET A 25 3.20 6.61 -9.19
N ILE A 26 2.15 6.11 -8.60
CA ILE A 26 0.78 6.63 -8.72
C ILE A 26 0.24 6.85 -7.32
N VAL A 27 -0.72 7.76 -7.19
CA VAL A 27 -1.45 7.92 -5.92
C VAL A 27 -2.18 6.61 -5.62
N PRO A 28 -1.99 5.99 -4.43
CA PRO A 28 -2.66 4.76 -4.07
C PRO A 28 -4.18 4.95 -3.99
N GLY A 29 -4.92 4.46 -4.98
CA GLY A 29 -6.38 4.62 -5.04
C GLY A 29 -7.16 3.55 -4.25
N ALA A 30 -6.54 2.41 -3.94
CA ALA A 30 -7.22 1.31 -3.27
C ALA A 30 -7.80 1.66 -1.88
N PRO A 31 -7.10 2.39 -0.99
CA PRO A 31 -7.67 2.78 0.29
C PRO A 31 -8.97 3.59 0.15
N ASP A 32 -9.01 4.57 -0.74
CA ASP A 32 -10.22 5.36 -0.97
C ASP A 32 -11.35 4.53 -1.58
N ALA A 33 -11.03 3.61 -2.48
CA ALA A 33 -12.03 2.70 -3.07
C ALA A 33 -12.71 1.84 -1.99
N PHE A 34 -11.94 1.26 -1.05
CA PHE A 34 -12.48 0.48 0.06
C PHE A 34 -13.29 1.34 1.03
N ILE A 35 -12.81 2.55 1.37
CA ILE A 35 -13.54 3.48 2.24
C ILE A 35 -14.83 3.92 1.57
N THR A 36 -14.82 4.22 0.28
CA THR A 36 -16.00 4.59 -0.49
C THR A 36 -17.01 3.43 -0.58
N ALA A 37 -16.55 2.21 -0.76
CA ALA A 37 -17.41 1.03 -0.75
C ALA A 37 -18.08 0.83 0.62
N LEU A 38 -17.32 0.97 1.71
CA LEU A 38 -17.87 0.95 3.06
C LEU A 38 -18.89 2.06 3.29
N GLU A 39 -18.61 3.27 2.83
CA GLU A 39 -19.49 4.43 2.98
C GLU A 39 -20.83 4.21 2.28
N LYS A 40 -20.80 3.75 1.03
CA LYS A 40 -21.99 3.61 0.18
C LYS A 40 -22.79 2.34 0.40
N PHE A 41 -22.13 1.24 0.71
CA PHE A 41 -22.73 -0.10 0.73
C PHE A 41 -22.54 -0.85 2.03
N GLY A 42 -21.57 -0.43 2.88
CA GLY A 42 -21.23 -1.12 4.10
C GLY A 42 -22.09 -0.69 5.30
N THR A 43 -22.15 -1.56 6.28
CA THR A 43 -22.83 -1.34 7.57
C THR A 43 -21.87 -1.37 8.76
N ILE A 44 -20.64 -1.83 8.56
CA ILE A 44 -19.61 -1.96 9.59
C ILE A 44 -18.60 -0.80 9.51
N SER A 45 -17.75 -0.68 10.52
CA SER A 45 -16.65 0.29 10.56
C SER A 45 -15.47 -0.16 9.69
N PHE A 46 -14.55 0.76 9.40
CA PHE A 46 -13.28 0.42 8.74
C PHE A 46 -12.45 -0.53 9.61
N GLY A 47 -12.35 -0.27 10.92
CA GLY A 47 -11.60 -1.13 11.84
C GLY A 47 -12.15 -2.56 11.90
N GLU A 48 -13.48 -2.73 11.83
CA GLU A 48 -14.09 -4.07 11.74
C GLU A 48 -13.76 -4.75 10.41
N ALA A 49 -13.85 -4.04 9.30
CA ALA A 49 -13.53 -4.57 7.98
C ALA A 49 -12.03 -4.92 7.84
N ALA A 50 -11.16 -4.08 8.37
CA ALA A 50 -9.70 -4.25 8.27
C ALA A 50 -9.11 -5.27 9.27
N ARG A 51 -9.90 -5.74 10.26
CA ARG A 51 -9.41 -6.60 11.35
C ARG A 51 -8.63 -7.82 10.84
N GLY A 52 -9.17 -8.55 9.87
CA GLY A 52 -8.51 -9.72 9.29
C GLY A 52 -7.20 -9.37 8.59
N ALA A 53 -7.17 -8.25 7.86
CA ALA A 53 -5.96 -7.78 7.19
C ALA A 53 -4.88 -7.34 8.20
N ILE A 54 -5.25 -6.65 9.28
CA ILE A 54 -4.34 -6.28 10.37
C ILE A 54 -3.74 -7.51 11.03
N GLN A 55 -4.57 -8.52 11.32
CA GLN A 55 -4.12 -9.78 11.93
C GLN A 55 -3.19 -10.56 10.99
N ALA A 56 -3.54 -10.69 9.72
CA ALA A 56 -2.71 -11.38 8.74
C ALA A 56 -1.36 -10.68 8.53
N ALA A 57 -1.37 -9.35 8.36
CA ALA A 57 -0.15 -8.59 8.13
C ALA A 57 0.77 -8.58 9.37
N GLY A 58 0.22 -8.43 10.57
CA GLY A 58 0.99 -8.34 11.82
C GLY A 58 1.33 -9.69 12.46
N GLY A 59 0.47 -10.70 12.25
CA GLY A 59 0.63 -12.03 12.83
C GLY A 59 1.33 -13.04 11.93
N SER A 60 1.54 -12.73 10.69
CA SER A 60 2.04 -13.55 9.60
C SER A 60 0.96 -14.27 8.78
N PHE A 61 1.30 -14.56 7.54
CA PHE A 61 0.56 -15.47 6.66
C PHE A 61 1.53 -16.36 5.89
N LEU A 62 1.02 -17.48 5.37
CA LEU A 62 1.85 -18.38 4.57
C LEU A 62 2.10 -17.78 3.19
N MET A 63 3.37 -17.75 2.79
CA MET A 63 3.76 -17.34 1.43
C MET A 63 3.14 -18.30 0.42
N HIS A 64 2.36 -17.79 -0.53
CA HIS A 64 1.79 -18.61 -1.59
C HIS A 64 2.71 -18.64 -2.81
N ASP A 65 2.54 -19.70 -3.65
CA ASP A 65 3.43 -20.01 -4.78
C ASP A 65 3.63 -18.82 -5.73
N LEU A 66 2.55 -18.16 -6.14
CA LEU A 66 2.62 -17.05 -7.11
C LEU A 66 3.42 -15.86 -6.56
N MET A 67 3.26 -15.53 -5.29
CA MET A 67 4.01 -14.43 -4.66
C MET A 67 5.49 -14.78 -4.55
N ALA A 68 5.82 -16.00 -4.09
CA ALA A 68 7.19 -16.49 -3.99
C ALA A 68 7.87 -16.51 -5.38
N GLN A 69 7.16 -16.97 -6.40
CA GLN A 69 7.64 -16.96 -7.78
C GLN A 69 7.90 -15.53 -8.28
N SER A 70 6.95 -14.61 -8.07
CA SER A 70 7.09 -13.21 -8.48
C SER A 70 8.29 -12.53 -7.81
N ILE A 71 8.52 -12.79 -6.53
CA ILE A 71 9.68 -12.26 -5.81
C ILE A 71 10.98 -12.83 -6.39
N ARG A 72 11.03 -14.14 -6.67
CA ARG A 72 12.20 -14.81 -7.24
C ARG A 72 12.53 -14.27 -8.63
N GLU A 73 11.55 -14.11 -9.49
CA GLU A 73 11.74 -13.61 -10.86
C GLU A 73 12.19 -12.14 -10.90
N ASN A 74 11.92 -11.38 -9.84
CA ASN A 74 12.30 -9.98 -9.73
C ASN A 74 13.32 -9.71 -8.61
N GLU A 75 14.03 -10.72 -8.13
CA GLU A 75 14.94 -10.63 -6.98
C GLU A 75 15.93 -9.48 -7.10
N GLU A 76 16.57 -9.30 -8.24
CA GLU A 76 17.53 -8.21 -8.48
C GLU A 76 16.89 -6.83 -8.29
N LYS A 77 15.64 -6.65 -8.72
CA LYS A 77 14.91 -5.39 -8.54
C LYS A 77 14.62 -5.12 -7.06
N TYR A 78 14.21 -6.15 -6.32
CA TYR A 78 13.97 -6.05 -4.89
C TYR A 78 15.25 -5.73 -4.10
N ARG A 79 16.39 -6.25 -4.54
CA ARG A 79 17.69 -5.99 -3.90
C ARG A 79 18.20 -4.56 -4.08
N ARG A 80 17.83 -3.88 -5.17
CA ARG A 80 18.27 -2.51 -5.47
C ARG A 80 17.81 -1.48 -4.45
N HIS A 81 16.63 -1.67 -3.86
CA HIS A 81 16.03 -0.74 -2.92
C HIS A 81 16.05 -1.30 -1.50
N PRO A 82 16.77 -0.66 -0.54
CA PRO A 82 16.89 -1.17 0.82
C PRO A 82 15.55 -1.48 1.49
N SER A 83 14.57 -0.58 1.40
CA SER A 83 13.23 -0.75 1.97
C SER A 83 12.48 -1.95 1.37
N THR A 84 12.55 -2.14 0.06
CA THR A 84 11.92 -3.28 -0.62
C THR A 84 12.62 -4.59 -0.25
N ARG A 85 13.96 -4.59 -0.18
CA ARG A 85 14.75 -5.75 0.23
C ARG A 85 14.41 -6.19 1.65
N GLU A 86 14.32 -5.25 2.58
CA GLU A 86 13.99 -5.53 3.98
C GLU A 86 12.64 -6.23 4.11
N ILE A 87 11.63 -5.80 3.37
CA ILE A 87 10.28 -6.36 3.42
C ILE A 87 10.19 -7.71 2.70
N TYR A 88 10.66 -7.76 1.44
CA TYR A 88 10.37 -8.89 0.54
C TYR A 88 11.45 -9.95 0.47
N LEU A 89 12.65 -9.68 1.00
CA LEU A 89 13.75 -10.63 1.11
C LEU A 89 14.18 -10.80 2.56
N PRO A 90 13.31 -11.33 3.44
CA PRO A 90 13.63 -11.53 4.84
C PRO A 90 14.88 -12.40 4.97
N ASN A 91 15.77 -12.06 5.91
CA ASN A 91 17.08 -12.69 6.07
C ASN A 91 17.93 -12.67 4.77
N ASN A 92 17.70 -11.66 3.90
CA ASN A 92 18.38 -11.47 2.62
C ASN A 92 18.18 -12.63 1.62
N SER A 93 17.10 -13.38 1.74
CA SER A 93 16.77 -14.53 0.88
C SER A 93 15.34 -14.45 0.33
N VAL A 94 15.15 -15.05 -0.86
CA VAL A 94 13.80 -15.17 -1.45
C VAL A 94 12.97 -16.14 -0.61
N PRO A 95 11.80 -15.73 -0.12
CA PRO A 95 10.93 -16.61 0.64
C PRO A 95 10.38 -17.74 -0.24
N LYS A 96 10.19 -18.92 0.37
CA LYS A 96 9.63 -20.09 -0.30
C LYS A 96 8.12 -20.19 -0.04
N PRO A 97 7.38 -20.89 -0.90
CA PRO A 97 6.01 -21.27 -0.58
C PRO A 97 5.92 -21.98 0.78
N GLY A 98 4.97 -21.54 1.60
CA GLY A 98 4.80 -22.05 2.96
C GLY A 98 5.62 -21.36 4.06
N ASP A 99 6.58 -20.50 3.70
CA ASP A 99 7.29 -19.69 4.69
C ASP A 99 6.32 -18.67 5.32
N LEU A 100 6.54 -18.36 6.60
CA LEU A 100 5.81 -17.30 7.28
C LEU A 100 6.28 -15.93 6.81
N PHE A 101 5.35 -15.11 6.32
CA PHE A 101 5.63 -13.78 5.84
C PHE A 101 4.89 -12.74 6.68
N ILE A 102 5.59 -11.71 7.12
CA ILE A 102 5.09 -10.66 8.01
C ILE A 102 5.25 -9.31 7.34
N GLN A 103 4.21 -8.48 7.41
CA GLN A 103 4.22 -7.09 6.97
C GLN A 103 3.81 -6.17 8.12
N SER A 104 4.66 -6.12 9.14
CA SER A 104 4.37 -5.38 10.38
C SER A 104 4.05 -3.91 10.17
N ASP A 105 4.70 -3.24 9.22
CA ASP A 105 4.46 -1.82 8.97
C ASP A 105 3.13 -1.59 8.23
N LEU A 106 2.72 -2.51 7.36
CA LEU A 106 1.38 -2.49 6.78
C LEU A 106 0.30 -2.69 7.85
N ALA A 107 0.54 -3.60 8.81
CA ALA A 107 -0.37 -3.79 9.94
C ALA A 107 -0.48 -2.53 10.81
N LYS A 108 0.64 -1.85 11.09
CA LYS A 108 0.66 -0.57 11.82
C LYS A 108 -0.11 0.51 11.06
N THR A 109 0.06 0.59 9.74
CA THR A 109 -0.65 1.54 8.89
C THR A 109 -2.16 1.34 8.97
N PHE A 110 -2.65 0.12 8.78
CA PHE A 110 -4.08 -0.18 8.90
C PHE A 110 -4.61 0.04 10.31
N LYS A 111 -3.82 -0.31 11.33
CA LYS A 111 -4.19 -0.04 12.71
C LYS A 111 -4.30 1.45 12.99
N PHE A 112 -3.35 2.26 12.55
CA PHE A 112 -3.40 3.71 12.66
C PHE A 112 -4.68 4.28 12.03
N MET A 113 -5.02 3.85 10.82
CA MET A 113 -6.26 4.27 10.15
C MET A 113 -7.52 3.88 10.96
N ALA A 114 -7.54 2.68 11.56
CA ALA A 114 -8.65 2.23 12.41
C ALA A 114 -8.72 3.00 13.74
N ASP A 115 -7.58 3.37 14.31
CA ASP A 115 -7.50 4.18 15.53
C ASP A 115 -8.02 5.60 15.27
N GLU A 116 -7.72 6.20 14.11
CA GLU A 116 -8.25 7.49 13.67
C GLU A 116 -9.79 7.47 13.52
N GLU A 117 -10.35 6.38 12.96
CA GLU A 117 -11.79 6.16 12.92
C GLU A 117 -12.39 6.13 14.33
N SER A 118 -11.79 5.34 15.22
CA SER A 118 -12.32 5.11 16.57
C SER A 118 -12.25 6.34 17.46
N SER A 119 -11.23 7.18 17.30
CA SER A 119 -11.03 8.42 18.04
C SER A 119 -11.98 9.53 17.60
N LYS A 120 -12.48 9.48 16.36
CA LYS A 120 -13.39 10.48 15.79
C LYS A 120 -14.79 10.35 16.36
N LYS A 121 -15.30 11.43 16.95
CA LYS A 121 -16.72 11.57 17.32
C LYS A 121 -17.54 11.97 16.10
N GLY A 122 -18.75 11.44 16.00
CA GLY A 122 -19.67 11.78 14.91
C GLY A 122 -20.36 10.57 14.27
N THR A 123 -20.96 10.82 13.14
CA THR A 123 -21.65 9.81 12.32
C THR A 123 -20.64 8.82 11.71
N ARG A 124 -21.13 7.67 11.23
CA ARG A 124 -20.29 6.69 10.52
C ARG A 124 -19.56 7.31 9.33
N VAL A 125 -20.22 8.16 8.56
CA VAL A 125 -19.61 8.84 7.41
C VAL A 125 -18.49 9.77 7.84
N GLU A 126 -18.67 10.54 8.90
CA GLU A 126 -17.61 11.41 9.45
C GLU A 126 -16.41 10.61 9.96
N LYS A 127 -16.64 9.44 10.55
CA LYS A 127 -15.59 8.53 10.98
C LYS A 127 -14.83 7.93 9.80
N LEU A 128 -15.51 7.46 8.75
CA LEU A 128 -14.89 6.98 7.51
C LEU A 128 -14.10 8.09 6.79
N ASN A 129 -14.59 9.34 6.84
CA ASN A 129 -13.83 10.47 6.34
C ASN A 129 -12.55 10.76 7.15
N ALA A 130 -12.53 10.48 8.45
CA ALA A 130 -11.31 10.57 9.25
C ALA A 130 -10.27 9.52 8.78
N VAL A 131 -10.70 8.29 8.48
CA VAL A 131 -9.83 7.26 7.87
C VAL A 131 -9.23 7.74 6.56
N ARG A 132 -10.05 8.32 5.68
CA ARG A 132 -9.61 8.87 4.39
C ARG A 132 -8.56 9.96 4.57
N LYS A 133 -8.81 10.89 5.48
CA LYS A 133 -7.87 11.97 5.81
C LYS A 133 -6.57 11.46 6.40
N ALA A 134 -6.62 10.49 7.30
CA ALA A 134 -5.43 9.88 7.87
C ALA A 134 -4.47 9.34 6.80
N PHE A 135 -5.02 8.76 5.72
CA PHE A 135 -4.20 8.24 4.62
C PHE A 135 -3.74 9.33 3.63
N TYR A 136 -4.64 10.23 3.20
CA TYR A 136 -4.37 11.13 2.07
C TYR A 136 -3.94 12.55 2.47
N GLU A 137 -4.17 12.96 3.72
CA GLU A 137 -3.91 14.33 4.18
C GLU A 137 -3.07 14.35 5.48
N GLY A 138 -2.85 13.19 6.12
CA GLY A 138 -2.16 13.05 7.40
C GLY A 138 -0.73 12.51 7.28
N ASP A 139 -0.26 11.88 8.36
CA ASP A 139 1.11 11.38 8.51
C ASP A 139 1.51 10.35 7.46
N ILE A 140 0.55 9.52 6.98
CA ILE A 140 0.83 8.54 5.93
C ILE A 140 1.15 9.26 4.62
N ALA A 141 0.36 10.27 4.24
CA ALA A 141 0.61 11.07 3.04
C ALA A 141 1.96 11.81 3.13
N ALA A 142 2.28 12.38 4.29
CA ALA A 142 3.55 13.04 4.53
C ALA A 142 4.72 12.05 4.35
N ALA A 143 4.66 10.87 4.96
CA ALA A 143 5.69 9.84 4.83
C ALA A 143 5.89 9.37 3.38
N ILE A 144 4.80 9.21 2.61
CA ILE A 144 4.86 8.87 1.18
C ILE A 144 5.52 10.00 0.37
N SER A 145 5.14 11.25 0.65
CA SER A 145 5.70 12.43 -0.02
C SER A 145 7.19 12.57 0.25
N ASP A 146 7.61 12.45 1.50
CA ASP A 146 9.00 12.54 1.91
C ASP A 146 9.85 11.45 1.24
N PHE A 147 9.36 10.20 1.24
CA PHE A 147 10.04 9.09 0.57
C PHE A 147 10.16 9.29 -0.94
N SER A 148 9.15 9.88 -1.58
CA SER A 148 9.15 10.12 -3.02
C SER A 148 10.01 11.30 -3.46
N SER A 149 10.45 12.14 -2.52
CA SER A 149 11.28 13.32 -2.75
C SER A 149 12.78 13.03 -2.59
N THR A 150 13.14 11.83 -2.13
CA THR A 150 14.51 11.38 -1.89
C THR A 150 15.04 10.59 -3.08
#